data_012a7224041a8f773e68cb8ad8ccd6c9
#
_entry.id   012a7224041a8f773e68cb8ad8ccd6c9
#
_cell.length_a   1.000
_cell.length_b   1.000
_cell.length_c   1.000
_cell.angle_alpha   90.00
_cell.angle_beta   90.00
_cell.angle_gamma   90.00
#
_symmetry.space_group_name_H-M   'P 1'
#
loop_
_entity.id
_entity.type
_entity.pdbx_description
1 polymer ?
#
loop_
_entity_poly.entity_id
_entity_poly.type
_entity_poly.pdbx_seq_one_letter_code
_entity_poly.pdbx_strand_id
1 'polypeptide(L)'
;MKISDVKKALQTVETVTFKLPDGSILPPHFHVTEIGCVTKHFIDCGGTERTEERANFQLWEAGDYDHRLAPQKFLHILDVCKNVLGDEDYDIEVEYQQSTIGKFGLDFDGTTFLLTNKYTACLAQDACGIPDKPDQESDNCCTSTSANGCC
;
A
#
# COMPACT_ATOMS: atom_id res chain seq x y z
N MET A 1 -1.09 -4.67 6.39
CA MET A 1 -0.54 -4.25 7.71
C MET A 1 -1.44 -3.20 8.32
N LYS A 2 -1.70 -3.27 9.63
CA LYS A 2 -2.58 -2.34 10.35
C LYS A 2 -1.80 -1.30 11.16
N ILE A 3 -2.48 -0.26 11.63
CA ILE A 3 -1.86 0.80 12.46
C ILE A 3 -1.20 0.21 13.71
N SER A 4 -1.87 -0.74 14.37
CA SER A 4 -1.33 -1.42 15.56
C SER A 4 -0.05 -2.20 15.27
N ASP A 5 0.08 -2.77 14.08
CA ASP A 5 1.28 -3.51 13.67
C ASP A 5 2.45 -2.57 13.38
N VAL A 6 2.18 -1.41 12.75
CA VAL A 6 3.20 -0.37 12.56
C VAL A 6 3.72 0.14 13.90
N LYS A 7 2.83 0.37 14.87
CA LYS A 7 3.24 0.78 16.23
C LYS A 7 4.13 -0.26 16.90
N LYS A 8 3.84 -1.55 16.76
CA LYS A 8 4.69 -2.63 17.26
C LYS A 8 6.04 -2.67 16.54
N ALA A 9 6.04 -2.60 15.21
CA ALA A 9 7.27 -2.59 14.41
C ALA A 9 8.20 -1.43 14.77
N LEU A 10 7.66 -0.22 14.95
CA LEU A 10 8.42 0.97 15.34
C LEU A 10 9.10 0.85 16.71
N GLN A 11 8.63 -0.04 17.59
CA GLN A 11 9.27 -0.31 18.88
C GLN A 11 10.47 -1.23 18.77
N THR A 12 10.65 -1.91 17.64
CA THR A 12 11.72 -2.91 17.42
C THR A 12 12.87 -2.41 16.55
N VAL A 13 12.71 -1.27 15.88
CA VAL A 13 13.71 -0.73 14.96
C VAL A 13 14.41 0.50 15.54
N GLU A 14 15.68 0.69 15.19
CA GLU A 14 16.44 1.89 15.55
C GLU A 14 16.24 3.03 14.54
N THR A 15 15.96 2.67 13.29
CA THR A 15 15.74 3.61 12.18
C THR A 15 14.53 3.20 11.37
N VAL A 16 13.77 4.19 10.87
CA VAL A 16 12.64 3.93 9.97
C VAL A 16 13.16 3.88 8.54
N THR A 17 12.97 2.75 7.89
CA THR A 17 13.39 2.54 6.50
C THR A 17 12.21 1.99 5.70
N PHE A 18 11.96 2.54 4.52
CA PHE A 18 10.98 2.04 3.57
C PHE A 18 11.65 1.50 2.32
N LYS A 19 11.12 0.41 1.79
CA LYS A 19 11.60 -0.26 0.56
C LYS A 19 10.46 -0.38 -0.44
N LEU A 20 10.72 0.02 -1.68
CA LEU A 20 9.79 -0.09 -2.80
C LEU A 20 9.70 -1.53 -3.33
N PRO A 21 8.65 -1.87 -4.11
CA PRO A 21 8.49 -3.21 -4.67
C PRO A 21 9.61 -3.64 -5.63
N ASP A 22 10.31 -2.68 -6.25
CA ASP A 22 11.46 -2.94 -7.11
C ASP A 22 12.75 -3.22 -6.33
N GLY A 23 12.71 -3.16 -5.00
CA GLY A 23 13.83 -3.38 -4.10
C GLY A 23 14.62 -2.11 -3.76
N SER A 24 14.33 -0.97 -4.35
CA SER A 24 14.98 0.30 -4.00
C SER A 24 14.53 0.78 -2.62
N ILE A 25 15.43 1.43 -1.90
CA ILE A 25 15.16 2.01 -0.58
C ILE A 25 14.85 3.50 -0.76
N LEU A 26 13.82 3.98 -0.07
CA LEU A 26 13.52 5.41 -0.04
C LEU A 26 14.68 6.18 0.57
N PRO A 27 14.97 7.39 0.05
CA PRO A 27 15.99 8.26 0.64
C PRO A 27 15.73 8.45 2.14
N PRO A 28 16.78 8.38 3.00
CA PRO A 28 16.60 8.39 4.46
C PRO A 28 16.07 9.71 5.02
N HIS A 29 15.99 10.74 4.19
CA HIS A 29 15.46 12.07 4.51
C HIS A 29 13.99 12.25 4.08
N PHE A 30 13.27 11.15 3.89
CA PHE A 30 11.83 11.21 3.63
C PHE A 30 11.07 11.81 4.83
N HIS A 31 9.92 12.39 4.54
CA HIS A 31 8.96 12.89 5.51
C HIS A 31 7.66 12.09 5.43
N VAL A 32 7.00 11.90 6.57
CA VAL A 32 5.59 11.56 6.61
C VAL A 32 4.83 12.87 6.70
N THR A 33 4.26 13.31 5.59
CA THR A 33 3.62 14.63 5.48
C THR A 33 2.17 14.64 5.88
N GLU A 34 1.50 13.51 5.71
CA GLU A 34 0.09 13.36 6.05
C GLU A 34 -0.17 11.97 6.62
N ILE A 35 -1.04 11.90 7.61
CA ILE A 35 -1.68 10.69 8.10
C ILE A 35 -3.16 11.00 8.29
N GLY A 36 -4.03 10.25 7.64
CA GLY A 36 -5.47 10.47 7.70
C GLY A 36 -6.27 9.20 7.42
N CYS A 37 -7.59 9.32 7.52
CA CYS A 37 -8.53 8.28 7.10
C CYS A 37 -9.07 8.64 5.72
N VAL A 38 -8.99 7.69 4.78
CA VAL A 38 -9.60 7.80 3.46
C VAL A 38 -10.78 6.84 3.39
N THR A 39 -11.97 7.40 3.14
CA THR A 39 -13.20 6.64 2.90
C THR A 39 -13.49 6.66 1.40
N LYS A 40 -13.60 5.48 0.80
CA LYS A 40 -14.02 5.30 -0.59
C LYS A 40 -15.40 4.66 -0.61
N HIS A 41 -16.38 5.42 -1.10
CA HIS A 41 -17.74 4.96 -1.32
C HIS A 41 -17.99 4.77 -2.81
N PHE A 42 -18.41 3.58 -3.24
CA PHE A 42 -18.49 3.24 -4.66
C PHE A 42 -19.51 2.13 -4.93
N ILE A 43 -19.86 1.98 -6.21
CA ILE A 43 -20.67 0.85 -6.68
C ILE A 43 -19.73 -0.05 -7.51
N ASP A 44 -19.75 -1.34 -7.23
CA ASP A 44 -19.02 -2.33 -8.02
C ASP A 44 -19.71 -2.65 -9.36
N CYS A 45 -19.06 -3.45 -10.22
CA CYS A 45 -19.61 -3.80 -11.53
C CYS A 45 -20.86 -4.70 -11.45
N GLY A 46 -21.16 -5.29 -10.31
CA GLY A 46 -22.39 -6.03 -10.02
C GLY A 46 -23.54 -5.17 -9.50
N GLY A 47 -23.32 -3.85 -9.35
CA GLY A 47 -24.32 -2.92 -8.82
C GLY A 47 -24.40 -2.87 -7.30
N THR A 48 -23.45 -3.50 -6.58
CA THR A 48 -23.42 -3.49 -5.12
C THR A 48 -22.70 -2.25 -4.61
N GLU A 49 -23.35 -1.51 -3.72
CA GLU A 49 -22.80 -0.36 -3.03
C GLU A 49 -21.83 -0.82 -1.93
N ARG A 50 -20.63 -0.22 -1.91
CA ARG A 50 -19.55 -0.59 -0.99
C ARG A 50 -18.89 0.63 -0.38
N THR A 51 -18.36 0.44 0.83
CA THR A 51 -17.53 1.44 1.50
C THR A 51 -16.25 0.76 1.97
N GLU A 52 -15.13 1.39 1.68
CA GLU A 52 -13.80 0.99 2.17
C GLU A 52 -13.18 2.16 2.93
N GLU A 53 -12.58 1.86 4.07
CA GLU A 53 -11.85 2.84 4.87
C GLU A 53 -10.43 2.35 5.09
N ARG A 54 -9.46 3.29 4.99
CA ARG A 54 -8.04 2.99 5.19
C ARG A 54 -7.34 4.15 5.86
N ALA A 55 -6.36 3.83 6.69
CA ALA A 55 -5.40 4.83 7.11
C ALA A 55 -4.47 5.14 5.94
N ASN A 56 -4.35 6.39 5.55
CA ASN A 56 -3.46 6.83 4.49
C ASN A 56 -2.23 7.52 5.08
N PHE A 57 -1.04 7.10 4.65
CA PHE A 57 0.24 7.74 4.98
C PHE A 57 0.83 8.31 3.70
N GLN A 58 1.13 9.61 3.69
CA GLN A 58 1.83 10.22 2.57
C GLN A 58 3.31 10.37 2.89
N LEU A 59 4.15 9.80 2.03
CA LEU A 59 5.60 9.92 2.09
C LEU A 59 6.09 10.90 1.01
N TRP A 60 6.98 11.79 1.39
CA TRP A 60 7.52 12.80 0.49
C TRP A 60 9.00 13.06 0.76
N GLU A 61 9.74 13.44 -0.28
CA GLU A 61 11.14 13.82 -0.20
C GLU A 61 11.28 15.33 -0.36
N ALA A 62 11.97 15.95 0.60
CA ALA A 62 12.39 17.34 0.51
C ALA A 62 13.88 17.44 0.22
N GLY A 63 14.35 18.64 -0.08
CA GLY A 63 15.79 18.94 -0.15
C GLY A 63 16.47 19.05 1.22
N ASP A 64 15.86 18.54 2.27
CA ASP A 64 16.37 18.52 3.65
C ASP A 64 17.13 17.20 3.91
N TYR A 65 18.32 17.09 3.37
CA TYR A 65 19.13 15.87 3.39
C TYR A 65 19.56 15.41 4.79
N ASP A 66 19.55 16.31 5.77
CA ASP A 66 19.91 15.99 7.16
C ASP A 66 18.72 15.45 7.97
N HIS A 67 17.49 15.57 7.45
CA HIS A 67 16.31 15.07 8.12
C HIS A 67 16.35 13.56 8.32
N ARG A 68 15.95 13.10 9.49
CA ARG A 68 15.73 11.68 9.81
C ARG A 68 14.49 11.54 10.68
N LEU A 69 13.57 10.69 10.25
CA LEU A 69 12.39 10.36 11.04
C LEU A 69 12.74 9.27 12.06
N ALA A 70 12.90 9.65 13.32
CA ALA A 70 13.12 8.67 14.38
C ALA A 70 11.84 7.86 14.66
N PRO A 71 11.95 6.55 15.04
CA PRO A 71 10.79 5.70 15.35
C PRO A 71 9.88 6.30 16.43
N GLN A 72 10.44 6.90 17.47
CA GLN A 72 9.69 7.53 18.55
C GLN A 72 8.90 8.76 18.09
N LYS A 73 9.47 9.53 17.14
CA LYS A 73 8.75 10.65 16.52
C LYS A 73 7.59 10.16 15.68
N PHE A 74 7.78 9.07 14.93
CA PHE A 74 6.70 8.48 14.12
C PHE A 74 5.59 7.92 15.03
N LEU A 75 5.93 7.22 16.11
CA LEU A 75 4.95 6.78 17.12
C LEU A 75 4.14 7.95 17.67
N HIS A 76 4.81 9.06 18.02
CA HIS A 76 4.13 10.27 18.50
C HIS A 76 3.17 10.84 17.43
N ILE A 77 3.57 10.89 16.17
CA ILE A 77 2.70 11.34 15.07
C ILE A 77 1.45 10.45 15.00
N LEU A 78 1.61 9.12 15.05
CA LEU A 78 0.48 8.17 15.04
C LEU A 78 -0.45 8.35 16.25
N ASP A 79 0.08 8.76 17.40
CA ASP A 79 -0.74 9.02 18.58
C ASP A 79 -1.53 10.34 18.45
N VAL A 80 -0.93 11.37 17.87
CA VAL A 80 -1.64 12.63 17.56
C VAL A 80 -2.75 12.40 16.53
N CYS A 81 -2.52 11.53 15.55
CA CYS A 81 -3.49 11.23 14.49
C CYS A 81 -4.73 10.45 14.98
N LYS A 82 -4.77 9.97 16.22
CA LYS A 82 -5.98 9.35 16.80
C LYS A 82 -7.22 10.24 16.71
N ASN A 83 -7.05 11.55 16.76
CA ASN A 83 -8.15 12.50 16.62
C ASN A 83 -8.84 12.43 15.23
N VAL A 84 -8.13 11.96 14.22
CA VAL A 84 -8.61 11.82 12.84
C VAL A 84 -8.98 10.36 12.53
N LEU A 85 -8.18 9.43 13.03
CA LEU A 85 -8.34 7.99 12.78
C LEU A 85 -9.37 7.33 13.70
N GLY A 86 -9.68 7.94 14.86
CA GLY A 86 -10.53 7.31 15.86
C GLY A 86 -9.85 6.13 16.53
N ASP A 87 -10.66 5.19 17.01
CA ASP A 87 -10.20 3.97 17.70
C ASP A 87 -10.09 2.75 16.78
N GLU A 88 -10.42 2.92 15.50
CA GLU A 88 -10.38 1.84 14.52
C GLU A 88 -8.94 1.49 14.11
N ASP A 89 -8.67 0.20 13.97
CA ASP A 89 -7.38 -0.32 13.55
C ASP A 89 -7.37 -0.58 12.05
N TYR A 90 -7.30 0.51 11.28
CA TYR A 90 -7.35 0.49 9.82
C TYR A 90 -6.17 -0.23 9.19
N ASP A 91 -6.42 -0.87 8.04
CA ASP A 91 -5.38 -1.24 7.10
C ASP A 91 -4.75 0.01 6.49
N ILE A 92 -3.43 -0.03 6.31
CA ILE A 92 -2.67 1.11 5.83
C ILE A 92 -2.52 1.08 4.30
N GLU A 93 -2.73 2.25 3.70
CA GLU A 93 -2.32 2.59 2.34
C GLU A 93 -1.23 3.65 2.42
N VAL A 94 -0.17 3.50 1.65
CA VAL A 94 0.93 4.47 1.59
C VAL A 94 0.94 5.13 0.22
N GLU A 95 0.97 6.46 0.20
CA GLU A 95 1.21 7.26 -1.00
C GLU A 95 2.67 7.71 -1.04
N TYR A 96 3.30 7.53 -2.20
CA TYR A 96 4.66 8.00 -2.44
C TYR A 96 4.81 8.54 -3.85
N GLN A 97 5.50 9.68 -3.99
CA GLN A 97 5.75 10.32 -5.27
C GLN A 97 6.81 9.58 -6.08
N GLN A 98 6.41 9.14 -7.26
CA GLN A 98 7.28 8.62 -8.30
C GLN A 98 7.09 9.50 -9.56
N SER A 99 6.93 8.93 -10.76
CA SER A 99 6.47 9.66 -11.96
C SER A 99 5.07 10.25 -11.76
N THR A 100 4.26 9.60 -10.92
CA THR A 100 2.98 10.07 -10.38
C THR A 100 2.88 9.59 -8.94
N ILE A 101 1.83 9.96 -8.22
CA ILE A 101 1.57 9.42 -6.88
C ILE A 101 1.27 7.93 -7.02
N GLY A 102 2.16 7.08 -6.49
CA GLY A 102 1.95 5.65 -6.34
C GLY A 102 1.22 5.35 -5.05
N LYS A 103 0.29 4.38 -5.09
CA LYS A 103 -0.41 3.85 -3.92
C LYS A 103 0.05 2.44 -3.65
N PHE A 104 0.47 2.20 -2.43
CA PHE A 104 1.07 0.94 -2.00
C PHE A 104 0.35 0.40 -0.77
N GLY A 105 0.36 -0.93 -0.62
CA GLY A 105 0.15 -1.54 0.68
C GLY A 105 1.41 -1.41 1.54
N LEU A 106 1.32 -1.83 2.79
CA LEU A 106 2.45 -1.80 3.73
C LEU A 106 2.62 -3.19 4.36
N ASP A 107 3.87 -3.63 4.46
CA ASP A 107 4.29 -4.81 5.19
C ASP A 107 5.59 -4.54 5.96
N PHE A 108 6.08 -5.51 6.75
CA PHE A 108 7.29 -5.37 7.55
C PHE A 108 8.05 -6.69 7.62
N ASP A 109 9.34 -6.69 7.29
CA ASP A 109 10.19 -7.89 7.25
C ASP A 109 10.95 -8.17 8.57
N GLY A 110 10.68 -7.40 9.61
CA GLY A 110 11.39 -7.44 10.90
C GLY A 110 12.41 -6.31 11.09
N THR A 111 12.79 -5.62 10.02
CA THR A 111 13.76 -4.51 10.04
C THR A 111 13.33 -3.31 9.17
N THR A 112 12.62 -3.57 8.09
CA THR A 112 12.30 -2.60 7.04
C THR A 112 10.81 -2.65 6.72
N PHE A 113 10.19 -1.49 6.56
CA PHE A 113 8.82 -1.37 6.06
C PHE A 113 8.82 -1.56 4.53
N LEU A 114 8.03 -2.50 4.05
CA LEU A 114 7.94 -2.87 2.64
C LEU A 114 6.70 -2.24 2.02
N LEU A 115 6.89 -1.38 1.03
CA LEU A 115 5.81 -0.91 0.17
C LEU A 115 5.45 -2.03 -0.81
N THR A 116 4.20 -2.49 -0.78
CA THR A 116 3.75 -3.62 -1.58
C THR A 116 2.84 -3.17 -2.71
N ASN A 117 2.92 -3.86 -3.85
CA ASN A 117 2.05 -3.57 -4.99
C ASN A 117 0.58 -3.76 -4.62
N LYS A 118 -0.26 -2.85 -5.10
CA LYS A 118 -1.71 -3.00 -5.06
C LYS A 118 -2.22 -3.32 -6.46
N TYR A 119 -3.22 -4.18 -6.52
CA TYR A 119 -3.82 -4.61 -7.76
C TYR A 119 -5.30 -4.29 -7.76
N THR A 120 -5.84 -3.96 -8.94
CA THR A 120 -7.28 -3.87 -9.13
C THR A 120 -7.89 -5.27 -9.15
N ALA A 121 -9.07 -5.43 -8.56
CA ALA A 121 -9.80 -6.70 -8.55
C ALA A 121 -11.26 -6.47 -8.93
N CYS A 122 -11.87 -7.48 -9.53
CA CYS A 122 -13.32 -7.54 -9.68
C CYS A 122 -13.92 -8.00 -8.36
N LEU A 123 -14.76 -7.16 -7.74
CA LEU A 123 -15.41 -7.47 -6.47
C LEU A 123 -16.77 -8.17 -6.65
N ALA A 124 -17.25 -8.29 -7.89
CA ALA A 124 -18.54 -8.88 -8.24
C ALA A 124 -18.34 -10.10 -9.14
N GLN A 125 -17.39 -10.99 -8.83
CA GLN A 125 -17.06 -12.17 -9.65
C GLN A 125 -18.29 -13.03 -9.96
N ASP A 126 -19.17 -13.24 -8.96
CA ASP A 126 -20.41 -14.02 -9.10
C ASP A 126 -21.46 -13.36 -10.02
N ALA A 127 -21.40 -12.04 -10.20
CA ALA A 127 -22.36 -11.26 -10.98
C ALA A 127 -21.83 -10.87 -12.37
N CYS A 128 -20.52 -10.82 -12.57
CA CYS A 128 -19.90 -10.38 -13.82
C CYS A 128 -19.71 -11.49 -14.86
N GLY A 129 -19.91 -12.76 -14.51
CA GLY A 129 -19.70 -13.90 -15.43
C GLY A 129 -18.25 -14.03 -15.94
N ILE A 130 -17.30 -13.36 -15.33
CA ILE A 130 -15.88 -13.46 -15.65
C ILE A 130 -15.34 -14.67 -14.89
N PRO A 131 -14.80 -15.70 -15.56
CA PRO A 131 -14.22 -16.85 -14.87
C PRO A 131 -13.01 -16.41 -14.05
N ASP A 132 -12.80 -17.04 -12.89
CA ASP A 132 -11.62 -16.86 -12.07
C ASP A 132 -10.36 -17.02 -12.93
N LYS A 133 -9.42 -16.08 -12.85
CA LYS A 133 -8.11 -16.26 -13.45
C LYS A 133 -7.46 -17.45 -12.74
N PRO A 134 -7.06 -18.51 -13.48
CA PRO A 134 -6.23 -19.54 -12.88
C PRO A 134 -4.95 -18.89 -12.36
N ASP A 135 -4.53 -19.30 -11.17
CA ASP A 135 -3.24 -18.91 -10.62
C ASP A 135 -2.17 -19.08 -11.69
N GLN A 136 -1.45 -18.02 -12.03
CA GLN A 136 -0.35 -18.08 -12.96
C GLN A 136 0.79 -18.87 -12.30
N GLU A 137 0.74 -20.17 -12.41
CA GLU A 137 1.96 -20.98 -12.38
C GLU A 137 2.81 -20.56 -13.57
N SER A 138 4.01 -20.13 -13.26
CA SER A 138 5.07 -19.87 -14.20
C SER A 138 5.38 -21.12 -14.98
N ASP A 139 4.94 -21.23 -16.24
CA ASP A 139 5.56 -22.16 -17.17
C ASP A 139 5.62 -21.60 -18.57
N ASN A 140 6.87 -21.48 -18.93
CA ASN A 140 7.51 -21.35 -20.20
C ASN A 140 6.90 -22.29 -21.25
N CYS A 141 6.29 -21.74 -22.31
CA CYS A 141 6.22 -22.46 -23.58
C CYS A 141 6.00 -21.53 -24.77
N CYS A 142 7.11 -21.18 -25.42
CA CYS A 142 7.10 -20.86 -26.84
C CYS A 142 7.03 -22.15 -27.61
N THR A 143 5.89 -22.47 -28.21
CA THR A 143 5.82 -23.31 -29.42
C THR A 143 4.76 -22.76 -30.34
N SER A 144 5.27 -22.32 -31.49
CA SER A 144 4.55 -21.90 -32.66
C SER A 144 3.72 -23.06 -33.23
N THR A 145 2.44 -22.85 -33.52
CA THR A 145 1.83 -23.26 -34.79
C THR A 145 0.44 -22.65 -34.96
N SER A 146 0.38 -21.86 -35.99
CA SER A 146 -0.68 -21.53 -36.95
C SER A 146 -2.17 -21.68 -36.60
N ALA A 147 -2.82 -20.59 -36.92
CA ALA A 147 -4.06 -20.47 -37.70
C ALA A 147 -5.36 -20.20 -36.96
N ASN A 148 -5.88 -19.03 -37.33
CA ASN A 148 -7.27 -18.63 -37.52
C ASN A 148 -8.06 -18.14 -36.27
N GLY A 149 -8.25 -16.85 -36.30
CA GLY A 149 -9.61 -16.30 -36.43
C GLY A 149 -10.14 -15.56 -35.25
N CYS A 150 -10.24 -14.29 -35.51
CA CYS A 150 -11.34 -13.37 -35.13
C CYS A 150 -11.35 -12.67 -33.81
N CYS A 151 -11.24 -11.43 -34.04
CA CYS A 151 -11.89 -10.24 -33.47
C CYS A 151 -11.52 -9.84 -32.07
#